data_b3fa95a99f8cb8880868fde1c3949200
#
_entry.id   b3fa95a99f8cb8880868fde1c3949200
#
_cell.length_a   1.000
_cell.length_b   1.000
_cell.length_c   1.000
_cell.angle_alpha   90.00
_cell.angle_beta   90.00
_cell.angle_gamma   90.00
#
_symmetry.space_group_name_H-M   'P 1'
#
loop_
_entity.id
_entity.type
_entity.pdbx_description
1 polymer ?
#
loop_
_entity_poly.entity_id
_entity_poly.type
_entity_poly.pdbx_seq_one_letter_code
_entity_poly.pdbx_strand_id
1 'polypeptide(L)'
;MAVDIEEFRKEVYNVVASIPSGRVLSYGQIAWLVGCPRHARLVGKVLHGVSKAEYLPCHRVVNGNGRTAPCWEEQRGLLEAEGITFRANGCVDMRKWQWKLEG
;
A
#
# COMPACT_ATOMS: atom_id res chain seq x y z
N MET A 1 -24.43 3.66 -0.55
CA MET A 1 -24.30 2.52 -1.49
C MET A 1 -23.31 1.52 -0.98
N ALA A 2 -23.63 0.25 -1.08
CA ALA A 2 -22.73 -0.80 -0.65
C ALA A 2 -21.61 -0.95 -1.68
N VAL A 3 -20.39 -1.19 -1.17
CA VAL A 3 -19.24 -1.48 -2.03
C VAL A 3 -19.32 -2.93 -2.47
N ASP A 4 -19.14 -3.20 -3.76
CA ASP A 4 -18.99 -4.56 -4.26
C ASP A 4 -17.58 -5.03 -3.88
N ILE A 5 -17.51 -5.92 -2.90
CA ILE A 5 -16.22 -6.33 -2.31
C ILE A 5 -15.35 -7.05 -3.34
N GLU A 6 -15.93 -7.82 -4.25
CA GLU A 6 -15.16 -8.54 -5.26
C GLU A 6 -14.52 -7.58 -6.26
N GLU A 7 -15.28 -6.61 -6.73
CA GLU A 7 -14.77 -5.61 -7.65
C GLU A 7 -13.76 -4.71 -6.96
N PHE A 8 -14.06 -4.29 -5.72
CA PHE A 8 -13.14 -3.49 -4.92
C PHE A 8 -11.79 -4.18 -4.76
N ARG A 9 -11.83 -5.48 -4.43
CA ARG A 9 -10.62 -6.28 -4.27
C ARG A 9 -9.79 -6.31 -5.55
N LYS A 10 -10.44 -6.55 -6.69
CA LYS A 10 -9.75 -6.57 -7.98
C LYS A 10 -9.08 -5.25 -8.29
N GLU A 11 -9.77 -4.15 -8.07
CA GLU A 11 -9.22 -2.82 -8.32
C GLU A 11 -8.05 -2.50 -7.40
N VAL A 12 -8.17 -2.84 -6.11
CA VAL A 12 -7.09 -2.66 -5.15
C VAL A 12 -5.87 -3.48 -5.58
N TYR A 13 -6.06 -4.72 -5.96
CA TYR A 13 -4.97 -5.58 -6.41
C TYR A 13 -4.28 -5.01 -7.64
N ASN A 14 -5.05 -4.47 -8.58
CA ASN A 14 -4.48 -3.86 -9.79
C ASN A 14 -3.62 -2.65 -9.44
N VAL A 15 -4.09 -1.81 -8.53
CA VAL A 15 -3.32 -0.64 -8.08
C VAL A 15 -2.03 -1.08 -7.40
N VAL A 16 -2.11 -2.03 -6.47
CA VAL A 16 -0.93 -2.52 -5.75
C VAL A 16 0.08 -3.15 -6.70
N ALA A 17 -0.41 -3.95 -7.65
CA ALA A 17 0.46 -4.59 -8.64
C ALA A 17 1.20 -3.56 -9.50
N SER A 18 0.66 -2.36 -9.62
CA SER A 18 1.24 -1.30 -10.44
C SER A 18 2.29 -0.46 -9.70
N ILE A 19 2.37 -0.56 -8.39
CA ILE A 19 3.33 0.24 -7.61
C ILE A 19 4.75 -0.20 -7.99
N PRO A 20 5.58 0.71 -8.52
CA PRO A 20 6.93 0.33 -8.93
C PRO A 20 7.84 0.08 -7.72
N SER A 21 8.88 -0.69 -7.93
CA SER A 21 9.92 -0.90 -6.93
C SER A 21 10.52 0.45 -6.54
N GLY A 22 10.75 0.66 -5.26
CA GLY A 22 11.28 1.91 -4.76
C GLY A 22 10.25 2.99 -4.52
N ARG A 23 8.96 2.63 -4.56
CA ARG A 23 7.86 3.56 -4.27
C ARG A 23 6.84 2.92 -3.37
N VAL A 24 6.07 3.74 -2.65
CA VAL A 24 5.00 3.27 -1.77
C VAL A 24 3.73 4.07 -2.00
N LEU A 25 2.60 3.46 -1.63
CA LEU A 25 1.31 4.16 -1.54
C LEU A 25 0.73 3.94 -0.16
N SER A 26 -0.10 4.87 0.29
CA SER A 26 -0.85 4.68 1.53
C SER A 26 -2.18 3.99 1.25
N TYR A 27 -2.76 3.37 2.29
CA TYR A 27 -4.08 2.77 2.19
C TYR A 27 -5.13 3.79 1.73
N GLY A 28 -5.07 5.01 2.27
CA GLY A 28 -6.00 6.06 1.89
C GLY A 28 -5.87 6.47 0.43
N GLN A 29 -4.65 6.51 -0.07
CA GLN A 29 -4.42 6.87 -1.46
C GLN A 29 -4.92 5.79 -2.40
N ILE A 30 -4.74 4.52 -2.04
CA ILE A 30 -5.28 3.41 -2.83
C ILE A 30 -6.80 3.49 -2.85
N ALA A 31 -7.43 3.73 -1.69
CA ALA A 31 -8.87 3.87 -1.61
C ALA A 31 -9.37 5.00 -2.53
N TRP A 32 -8.66 6.11 -2.54
CA TRP A 32 -8.99 7.23 -3.39
C TRP A 32 -8.89 6.86 -4.88
N LEU A 33 -7.82 6.15 -5.25
CA LEU A 33 -7.60 5.75 -6.64
C LEU A 33 -8.67 4.80 -7.16
N VAL A 34 -9.21 3.93 -6.32
CA VAL A 34 -10.27 3.02 -6.73
C VAL A 34 -11.67 3.65 -6.60
N GLY A 35 -11.74 4.94 -6.31
CA GLY A 35 -13.01 5.66 -6.24
C GLY A 35 -13.77 5.50 -4.94
N CYS A 36 -13.14 4.99 -3.90
CA CYS A 36 -13.77 4.74 -2.60
C CYS A 36 -12.96 5.37 -1.47
N PRO A 37 -12.79 6.71 -1.44
CA PRO A 37 -11.85 7.36 -0.53
C PRO A 37 -12.14 7.16 0.96
N ARG A 38 -13.36 6.76 1.31
CA ARG A 38 -13.73 6.51 2.71
C ARG A 38 -13.45 5.08 3.16
N HIS A 39 -12.87 4.25 2.29
CA HIS A 39 -12.72 2.81 2.54
C HIS A 39 -11.27 2.38 2.70
N ALA A 40 -10.42 3.23 3.29
CA ALA A 40 -9.01 2.89 3.52
C ALA A 40 -8.85 1.63 4.38
N ARG A 41 -9.71 1.45 5.38
CA ARG A 41 -9.67 0.24 6.22
C ARG A 41 -9.97 -1.01 5.41
N LEU A 42 -10.88 -0.90 4.45
CA LEU A 42 -11.24 -2.03 3.60
C LEU A 42 -10.08 -2.41 2.69
N VAL A 43 -9.29 -1.42 2.24
CA VAL A 43 -8.06 -1.70 1.49
C VAL A 43 -7.15 -2.59 2.32
N GLY A 44 -6.92 -2.22 3.58
CA GLY A 44 -6.09 -3.02 4.47
C GLY A 44 -6.63 -4.43 4.65
N LYS A 45 -7.96 -4.58 4.78
CA LYS A 45 -8.60 -5.88 4.95
C LYS A 45 -8.40 -6.79 3.75
N VAL A 46 -8.61 -6.27 2.54
CA VAL A 46 -8.47 -7.11 1.34
C VAL A 46 -7.03 -7.48 1.08
N LEU A 47 -6.08 -6.59 1.43
CA LEU A 47 -4.66 -6.90 1.28
C LEU A 47 -4.16 -7.87 2.35
N HIS A 48 -4.73 -7.84 3.55
CA HIS A 48 -4.36 -8.77 4.61
C HIS A 48 -4.66 -10.22 4.21
N GLY A 49 -5.65 -10.43 3.38
CA GLY A 49 -6.01 -11.77 2.89
C GLY A 49 -5.23 -12.25 1.67
N VAL A 50 -4.27 -11.45 1.17
CA VAL A 50 -3.50 -11.84 -0.01
C VAL A 50 -2.58 -13.00 0.33
N SER A 51 -2.62 -14.05 -0.47
CA SER A 51 -1.71 -15.17 -0.34
C SER A 51 -0.42 -14.89 -1.10
N LYS A 52 0.63 -15.63 -0.75
CA LYS A 52 1.90 -15.54 -1.47
C LYS A 52 1.76 -15.91 -2.95
N ALA A 53 0.76 -16.69 -3.28
CA ALA A 53 0.54 -17.11 -4.66
C ALA A 53 0.14 -15.98 -5.60
N GLU A 54 -0.33 -14.87 -5.06
CA GLU A 54 -0.74 -13.73 -5.88
C GLU A 54 0.40 -12.77 -6.18
N TYR A 55 1.53 -12.92 -5.50
CA TYR A 55 2.76 -12.15 -5.74
C TYR A 55 2.58 -10.63 -5.80
N LEU A 56 1.63 -10.12 -5.03
CA LEU A 56 1.42 -8.67 -4.97
C LEU A 56 2.48 -8.03 -4.07
N PRO A 57 3.01 -6.86 -4.46
CA PRO A 57 4.01 -6.17 -3.65
C PRO A 57 3.33 -5.41 -2.49
N CYS A 58 2.67 -6.14 -1.60
CA CYS A 58 1.93 -5.54 -0.48
C CYS A 58 2.85 -4.80 0.48
N HIS A 59 4.14 -5.10 0.48
CA HIS A 59 5.12 -4.36 1.29
C HIS A 59 5.23 -2.90 0.87
N ARG A 60 4.79 -2.56 -0.34
CA ARG A 60 4.80 -1.17 -0.85
C ARG A 60 3.57 -0.37 -0.42
N VAL A 61 2.77 -0.92 0.49
CA VAL A 61 1.61 -0.23 1.03
C VAL A 61 1.84 0.07 2.50
N VAL A 62 1.70 1.34 2.88
CA VAL A 62 1.93 1.82 4.24
C VAL A 62 0.75 2.69 4.66
N ASN A 63 0.74 3.15 5.93
CA ASN A 63 -0.32 4.08 6.33
C ASN A 63 -0.01 5.50 5.81
N GLY A 64 -0.91 6.44 6.05
CA GLY A 64 -0.77 7.80 5.53
C GLY A 64 0.47 8.53 6.03
N ASN A 65 1.01 8.11 7.18
CA ASN A 65 2.23 8.70 7.75
C ASN A 65 3.50 7.94 7.36
N GLY A 66 3.38 6.90 6.56
CA GLY A 66 4.52 6.09 6.15
C GLY A 66 4.84 4.94 7.09
N ARG A 67 3.95 4.65 8.04
CA ARG A 67 4.18 3.59 9.02
C ARG A 67 3.91 2.22 8.40
N THR A 68 4.83 1.29 8.64
CA THR A 68 4.68 -0.09 8.17
C THR A 68 3.67 -0.86 9.03
N ALA A 69 3.23 -2.01 8.52
CA ALA A 69 2.26 -2.84 9.23
C ALA A 69 2.87 -3.37 10.54
N PRO A 70 2.18 -3.20 11.68
CA PRO A 70 2.76 -3.55 12.99
C PRO A 70 3.07 -5.03 13.18
N CYS A 71 2.37 -5.91 12.47
CA CYS A 71 2.54 -7.35 12.60
C CYS A 71 3.43 -7.95 11.49
N TRP A 72 4.10 -7.13 10.72
CA TRP A 72 4.89 -7.61 9.59
C TRP A 72 6.30 -7.01 9.65
N GLU A 73 7.17 -7.66 10.40
CA GLU A 73 8.53 -7.17 10.62
C GLU A 73 9.38 -7.13 9.36
N GLU A 74 9.16 -8.06 8.45
CA GLU A 74 9.94 -8.14 7.22
C GLU A 74 9.66 -7.00 6.25
N GLN A 75 8.56 -6.28 6.42
CA GLN A 75 8.17 -5.22 5.48
C GLN A 75 9.26 -4.17 5.34
N ARG A 76 9.82 -3.73 6.45
CA ARG A 76 10.87 -2.71 6.42
C ARG A 76 12.09 -3.17 5.62
N GLY A 77 12.53 -4.40 5.85
CA GLY A 77 13.69 -4.95 5.12
C GLY A 77 13.44 -5.06 3.64
N LEU A 78 12.22 -5.43 3.24
CA LEU A 78 11.85 -5.50 1.83
C LEU A 78 11.89 -4.12 1.18
N LEU A 79 11.42 -3.10 1.89
CA LEU A 79 11.46 -1.72 1.39
C LEU A 79 12.90 -1.19 1.33
N GLU A 80 13.70 -1.49 2.34
CA GLU A 80 15.10 -1.09 2.34
C GLU A 80 15.87 -1.72 1.19
N ALA A 81 15.54 -2.96 0.86
CA ALA A 81 16.15 -3.66 -0.28
C ALA A 81 15.83 -2.96 -1.61
N GLU A 82 14.75 -2.19 -1.66
CA GLU A 82 14.38 -1.41 -2.84
C GLU A 82 14.97 0.00 -2.82
N GLY A 83 15.78 0.32 -1.83
CA GLY A 83 16.43 1.62 -1.71
C GLY A 83 15.63 2.65 -0.92
N ILE A 84 14.48 2.26 -0.37
CA ILE A 84 13.65 3.18 0.41
C ILE A 84 14.28 3.46 1.77
N THR A 85 14.28 4.73 2.16
CA THR A 85 14.84 5.15 3.44
C THR A 85 13.74 5.51 4.42
N PHE A 86 14.06 5.40 5.69
CA PHE A 86 13.13 5.64 6.78
C PHE A 86 13.58 6.84 7.61
N ARG A 87 12.59 7.56 8.13
CA ARG A 87 12.85 8.67 9.04
C ARG A 87 13.23 8.14 10.42
N ALA A 88 13.72 9.02 11.28
CA ALA A 88 14.12 8.64 12.65
C ALA A 88 12.98 8.00 13.44
N ASN A 89 11.73 8.33 13.14
CA ASN A 89 10.55 7.74 13.81
C ASN A 89 10.16 6.37 13.28
N GLY A 90 10.92 5.82 12.33
CA GLY A 90 10.65 4.50 11.75
C GLY A 90 9.66 4.49 10.60
N CYS A 91 9.20 5.66 10.18
CA CYS A 91 8.25 5.77 9.06
C CYS A 91 8.98 6.04 7.75
N VAL A 92 8.41 5.57 6.64
CA VAL A 92 8.90 5.90 5.31
C VAL A 92 8.77 7.42 5.11
N ASP A 93 9.78 8.03 4.51
CA ASP A 93 9.69 9.43 4.12
C ASP A 93 8.78 9.54 2.90
N MET A 94 7.51 9.85 3.15
CA MET A 94 6.49 9.88 2.10
C MET A 94 6.74 10.96 1.07
N ARG A 95 7.40 12.05 1.44
CA ARG A 95 7.75 13.11 0.48
C ARG A 95 8.69 12.60 -0.59
N LYS A 96 9.57 11.68 -0.22
CA LYS A 96 10.61 11.17 -1.11
C LYS A 96 10.16 9.92 -1.86
N TRP A 97 9.42 9.03 -1.20
CA TRP A 97 9.20 7.68 -1.72
C TRP A 97 7.76 7.40 -2.13
N GLN A 98 6.81 8.29 -1.84
CA GLN A 98 5.44 8.08 -2.27
C GLN A 98 5.35 8.12 -3.79
N TRP A 99 4.67 7.12 -4.35
CA TRP A 99 4.44 7.07 -5.79
C TRP A 99 3.50 8.21 -6.18
N LYS A 100 3.99 9.09 -7.00
CA LYS A 100 3.22 10.25 -7.46
C LYS A 100 2.56 9.90 -8.77
N LEU A 101 1.24 9.86 -8.75
CA LEU A 101 0.47 9.61 -9.94
C LEU A 101 0.09 10.95 -10.52
N GLU A 102 0.70 11.27 -11.63
CA GLU A 102 0.36 12.48 -12.34
C GLU A 102 -0.87 12.24 -13.18
N GLY A 103 -1.81 13.13 -13.03
CA GLY A 103 -2.99 12.88 -13.81
C GLY A 103 -3.81 14.07 -14.03
#